data_4661ba0c20b1888585461f752cc35b1f
#
_entry.id   4661ba0c20b1888585461f752cc35b1f
#
_cell.length_a   1.000
_cell.length_b   1.000
_cell.length_c   1.000
_cell.angle_alpha   90.00
_cell.angle_beta   90.00
_cell.angle_gamma   90.00
#
_symmetry.space_group_name_H-M   'P 1'
#
loop_
_entity.id
_entity.type
_entity.pdbx_description
1 polymer ?
#
loop_
_entity_poly.entity_id
_entity_poly.type
_entity_poly.pdbx_seq_one_letter_code
_entity_poly.pdbx_strand_id
1 'polypeptide(L)'
;MPELKKCPLCGDTVEFEIDFPTFDGTGKTVKRIVPKRCACSLKKEEELKQQMELYNRKRDVERLRSLSLIDAKAQNVTFESCEQTDGNARALKIAIRYVAKFDELKATGQGVMFYGDVGTGKSYIAAAIANELMAELHTVVMTSFPNILERALDFDSNSLDFASRAELLVIDDLGAERSTDFALEQMYKVIDDRYRSKRPIILTTNLSLDHMKKCTDIRYSRIFDRLFEMCYPVELTGLSWRKRSAVRQFDEMKKLLGE
;
A
#
# COMPACT_ATOMS: atom_id res chain seq x y z
N MET A 1 19.24 48.08 32.02
CA MET A 1 18.69 47.35 30.87
C MET A 1 18.26 45.98 31.42
N PRO A 2 17.06 45.47 31.14
CA PRO A 2 16.72 44.15 31.56
C PRO A 2 17.66 43.11 30.96
N GLU A 3 18.12 42.18 31.76
CA GLU A 3 19.01 41.12 31.27
C GLU A 3 18.18 40.17 30.44
N LEU A 4 18.54 40.00 29.14
CA LEU A 4 17.83 39.12 28.22
C LEU A 4 18.07 37.66 28.60
N LYS A 5 17.04 36.84 28.57
CA LYS A 5 17.11 35.43 28.92
C LYS A 5 17.97 34.64 27.95
N LYS A 6 18.76 33.73 28.51
CA LYS A 6 19.60 32.80 27.78
C LYS A 6 19.03 31.36 27.84
N CYS A 7 19.23 30.62 26.79
CA CYS A 7 18.85 29.21 26.78
C CYS A 7 19.72 28.41 27.76
N PRO A 8 19.15 27.63 28.68
CA PRO A 8 19.94 26.86 29.66
C PRO A 8 20.76 25.73 29.04
N LEU A 9 20.48 25.32 27.79
CA LEU A 9 21.16 24.23 27.10
C LEU A 9 22.30 24.72 26.21
N CYS A 10 22.08 25.78 25.40
CA CYS A 10 23.09 26.25 24.44
C CYS A 10 23.69 27.62 24.79
N GLY A 11 23.17 28.30 25.80
CA GLY A 11 23.66 29.63 26.21
C GLY A 11 23.22 30.79 25.29
N ASP A 12 22.59 30.51 24.14
CA ASP A 12 22.13 31.54 23.22
C ASP A 12 21.05 32.43 23.85
N THR A 13 21.04 33.70 23.48
CA THR A 13 19.99 34.62 23.88
C THR A 13 18.65 34.23 23.24
N VAL A 14 17.62 33.96 24.04
CA VAL A 14 16.27 33.56 23.62
C VAL A 14 15.24 34.67 23.67
N GLU A 15 15.70 35.88 23.88
CA GLU A 15 14.90 37.10 23.88
C GLU A 15 15.64 38.19 23.10
N PHE A 16 14.89 39.11 22.47
CA PHE A 16 15.44 40.31 21.86
C PHE A 16 14.48 41.50 22.00
N GLU A 17 15.01 42.70 21.99
CA GLU A 17 14.21 43.93 22.02
C GLU A 17 13.77 44.30 20.62
N ILE A 18 12.48 44.70 20.50
CA ILE A 18 11.94 45.35 19.30
C ILE A 18 11.28 46.66 19.67
N ASP A 19 11.37 47.63 18.76
CA ASP A 19 10.61 48.86 18.85
C ASP A 19 9.19 48.62 18.32
N PHE A 20 8.19 48.63 19.18
CA PHE A 20 6.80 48.38 18.86
C PHE A 20 6.03 49.69 18.77
N PRO A 21 5.35 50.02 17.65
CA PRO A 21 4.59 51.28 17.52
C PRO A 21 3.45 51.32 18.53
N THR A 22 3.23 52.45 19.18
CA THR A 22 2.05 52.71 19.99
C THR A 22 0.86 53.02 19.11
N PHE A 23 -0.29 52.43 19.40
CA PHE A 23 -1.53 52.63 18.62
C PHE A 23 -2.34 53.85 19.06
N ASP A 24 -1.69 54.81 19.77
CA ASP A 24 -2.30 56.06 20.28
C ASP A 24 -2.25 57.23 19.29
N GLY A 25 -1.80 56.98 18.04
CA GLY A 25 -1.67 57.99 17.00
C GLY A 25 -0.53 58.99 17.19
N THR A 26 0.33 58.79 18.21
CA THR A 26 1.45 59.69 18.50
C THR A 26 2.72 59.41 17.72
N GLY A 27 2.78 58.28 16.97
CA GLY A 27 3.94 57.81 16.26
C GLY A 27 5.13 57.39 17.13
N LYS A 28 4.89 57.23 18.45
CA LYS A 28 5.91 56.77 19.40
C LYS A 28 6.08 55.28 19.35
N THR A 29 7.29 54.81 19.65
CA THR A 29 7.60 53.37 19.80
C THR A 29 7.88 53.04 21.26
N VAL A 30 7.51 51.85 21.68
CA VAL A 30 7.84 51.28 23.00
C VAL A 30 8.70 50.05 22.80
N LYS A 31 9.75 49.91 23.56
CA LYS A 31 10.59 48.74 23.55
C LYS A 31 9.84 47.55 24.16
N ARG A 32 9.74 46.45 23.42
CA ARG A 32 9.20 45.22 23.92
C ARG A 32 10.21 44.08 23.74
N ILE A 33 10.27 43.24 24.78
CA ILE A 33 11.07 41.99 24.72
C ILE A 33 10.19 40.91 24.08
N VAL A 34 10.67 40.32 23.01
CA VAL A 34 10.01 39.22 22.32
C VAL A 34 10.88 37.96 22.39
N PRO A 35 10.26 36.78 22.50
CA PRO A 35 11.02 35.54 22.51
C PRO A 35 11.63 35.24 21.15
N LYS A 36 12.85 34.70 21.16
CA LYS A 36 13.56 34.19 20.00
C LYS A 36 13.88 32.71 20.23
N ARG A 37 13.69 31.89 19.21
CA ARG A 37 14.08 30.48 19.27
C ARG A 37 15.56 30.33 19.07
N CYS A 38 16.24 29.57 19.91
CA CYS A 38 17.65 29.20 19.73
C CYS A 38 17.78 27.97 18.84
N ALA A 39 18.99 27.69 18.35
CA ALA A 39 19.25 26.55 17.46
C ALA A 39 18.85 25.20 18.09
N CYS A 40 19.07 25.01 19.41
CA CYS A 40 18.70 23.77 20.10
C CYS A 40 17.18 23.61 20.25
N SER A 41 16.42 24.69 20.41
CA SER A 41 14.96 24.65 20.42
C SER A 41 14.38 24.29 19.04
N LEU A 42 14.94 24.85 17.98
CA LEU A 42 14.56 24.52 16.59
C LEU A 42 14.87 23.05 16.27
N LYS A 43 16.05 22.57 16.69
CA LYS A 43 16.45 21.17 16.49
C LYS A 43 15.49 20.22 17.22
N LYS A 44 15.16 20.53 18.48
CA LYS A 44 14.20 19.72 19.26
C LYS A 44 12.80 19.69 18.66
N GLU A 45 12.34 20.84 18.14
CA GLU A 45 11.05 20.95 17.45
C GLU A 45 11.03 20.10 16.17
N GLU A 46 12.11 20.10 15.39
CA GLU A 46 12.25 19.28 14.18
C GLU A 46 12.30 17.78 14.51
N GLU A 47 13.08 17.39 15.54
CA GLU A 47 13.10 16.01 16.02
C GLU A 47 11.70 15.52 16.48
N LEU A 48 10.98 16.37 17.20
CA LEU A 48 9.61 16.07 17.65
C LEU A 48 8.64 15.93 16.48
N LYS A 49 8.78 16.80 15.48
CA LYS A 49 7.98 16.74 14.25
C LYS A 49 8.22 15.44 13.47
N GLN A 50 9.49 15.06 13.29
CA GLN A 50 9.86 13.81 12.62
C GLN A 50 9.35 12.58 13.39
N GLN A 51 9.43 12.58 14.74
CA GLN A 51 8.87 11.52 15.55
C GLN A 51 7.34 11.42 15.40
N MET A 52 6.65 12.55 15.36
CA MET A 52 5.19 12.59 15.20
C MET A 52 4.78 12.10 13.78
N GLU A 53 5.50 12.50 12.75
CA GLU A 53 5.28 12.04 11.37
C GLU A 53 5.48 10.53 11.26
N LEU A 54 6.56 9.99 11.84
CA LEU A 54 6.82 8.55 11.89
C LEU A 54 5.72 7.79 12.65
N TYR A 55 5.29 8.31 13.79
CA TYR A 55 4.20 7.73 14.58
C TYR A 55 2.89 7.68 13.79
N ASN A 56 2.53 8.79 13.15
CA ASN A 56 1.32 8.87 12.33
C ASN A 56 1.40 7.89 11.15
N ARG A 57 2.55 7.78 10.49
CA ARG A 57 2.75 6.86 9.37
C ARG A 57 2.59 5.40 9.82
N LYS A 58 3.21 5.01 10.94
CA LYS A 58 3.04 3.66 11.51
C LYS A 58 1.58 3.35 11.83
N ARG A 59 0.87 4.31 12.42
CA ARG A 59 -0.56 4.15 12.74
C ARG A 59 -1.42 3.99 11.48
N ASP A 60 -1.13 4.74 10.41
CA ASP A 60 -1.88 4.64 9.16
C ASP A 60 -1.62 3.32 8.43
N VAL A 61 -0.37 2.84 8.44
CA VAL A 61 -0.02 1.50 7.92
C VAL A 61 -0.79 0.42 8.68
N GLU A 62 -0.78 0.44 10.01
CA GLU A 62 -1.46 -0.56 10.83
C GLU A 62 -2.97 -0.52 10.64
N ARG A 63 -3.56 0.68 10.56
CA ARG A 63 -4.99 0.85 10.28
C ARG A 63 -5.39 0.26 8.93
N LEU A 64 -4.61 0.51 7.87
CA LEU A 64 -4.93 -0.02 6.54
C LEU A 64 -4.61 -1.52 6.45
N ARG A 65 -3.58 -2.00 7.17
CA ARG A 65 -3.30 -3.42 7.31
C ARG A 65 -4.47 -4.17 7.96
N SER A 66 -5.09 -3.61 9.00
CA SER A 66 -6.26 -4.23 9.65
C SER A 66 -7.50 -4.28 8.75
N LEU A 67 -7.57 -3.44 7.73
CA LEU A 67 -8.62 -3.47 6.70
C LEU A 67 -8.31 -4.48 5.58
N SER A 68 -7.06 -4.95 5.50
CA SER A 68 -6.67 -5.99 4.56
C SER A 68 -7.26 -7.33 5.01
N LEU A 69 -8.01 -7.96 4.13
CA LEU A 69 -8.57 -9.29 4.35
C LEU A 69 -7.58 -10.34 3.85
N ILE A 70 -6.37 -10.30 4.40
CA ILE A 70 -5.31 -11.26 4.09
C ILE A 70 -5.53 -12.49 4.96
N ASP A 71 -5.56 -13.67 4.35
CA ASP A 71 -5.52 -14.94 5.08
C ASP A 71 -4.35 -14.95 6.07
N ALA A 72 -4.56 -15.53 7.25
CA ALA A 72 -3.52 -15.64 8.28
C ALA A 72 -2.21 -16.25 7.74
N LYS A 73 -2.31 -17.11 6.72
CA LYS A 73 -1.16 -17.70 6.03
C LYS A 73 -0.37 -16.69 5.19
N ALA A 74 -1.04 -15.67 4.66
CA ALA A 74 -0.40 -14.64 3.82
C ALA A 74 0.19 -13.47 4.61
N GLN A 75 -0.19 -13.31 5.88
CA GLN A 75 0.25 -12.20 6.73
C GLN A 75 1.75 -12.18 7.03
N ASN A 76 2.41 -13.35 6.97
CA ASN A 76 3.82 -13.52 7.30
C ASN A 76 4.67 -14.01 6.12
N VAL A 77 4.14 -13.89 4.90
CA VAL A 77 4.86 -14.27 3.68
C VAL A 77 5.95 -13.25 3.41
N THR A 78 7.18 -13.72 3.22
CA THR A 78 8.35 -12.93 2.78
C THR A 78 8.92 -13.52 1.49
N PHE A 79 9.78 -12.79 0.80
CA PHE A 79 10.46 -13.33 -0.38
C PHE A 79 11.36 -14.52 -0.05
N GLU A 80 11.99 -14.55 1.14
CA GLU A 80 12.80 -15.68 1.58
C GLU A 80 11.97 -16.95 1.78
N SER A 81 10.70 -16.82 2.16
CA SER A 81 9.78 -17.96 2.27
C SER A 81 9.25 -18.46 0.93
N CYS A 82 9.53 -17.74 -0.16
CA CYS A 82 9.14 -18.13 -1.51
C CYS A 82 10.12 -19.13 -2.11
N GLU A 83 9.74 -20.40 -2.19
CA GLU A 83 10.54 -21.40 -2.89
C GLU A 83 10.63 -21.05 -4.38
N GLN A 84 11.85 -20.88 -4.88
CA GLN A 84 12.09 -20.54 -6.28
C GLN A 84 12.02 -21.80 -7.15
N THR A 85 11.33 -21.68 -8.27
CA THR A 85 11.22 -22.69 -9.33
C THR A 85 11.42 -22.02 -10.71
N ASP A 86 11.66 -22.81 -11.75
CA ASP A 86 11.77 -22.26 -13.11
C ASP A 86 10.51 -21.49 -13.53
N GLY A 87 9.33 -21.95 -13.07
CA GLY A 87 8.05 -21.34 -13.41
C GLY A 87 7.76 -20.02 -12.71
N ASN A 88 8.40 -19.70 -11.57
CA ASN A 88 8.19 -18.47 -10.82
C ASN A 88 9.42 -17.57 -10.69
N ALA A 89 10.61 -18.02 -11.11
CA ALA A 89 11.86 -17.29 -10.94
C ALA A 89 11.83 -15.88 -11.53
N ARG A 90 11.23 -15.73 -12.73
CA ARG A 90 11.05 -14.42 -13.36
C ARG A 90 10.11 -13.53 -12.55
N ALA A 91 9.01 -14.07 -12.07
CA ALA A 91 8.02 -13.35 -11.28
C ALA A 91 8.61 -12.87 -9.94
N LEU A 92 9.36 -13.72 -9.23
CA LEU A 92 10.08 -13.37 -8.00
C LEU A 92 11.09 -12.25 -8.25
N LYS A 93 11.89 -12.34 -9.29
CA LYS A 93 12.86 -11.29 -9.67
C LYS A 93 12.16 -9.94 -9.94
N ILE A 94 11.02 -9.95 -10.62
CA ILE A 94 10.22 -8.75 -10.89
C ILE A 94 9.63 -8.22 -9.58
N ALA A 95 9.09 -9.07 -8.73
CA ALA A 95 8.50 -8.70 -7.45
C ALA A 95 9.51 -8.02 -6.51
N ILE A 96 10.70 -8.57 -6.36
CA ILE A 96 11.79 -7.98 -5.57
C ILE A 96 12.20 -6.61 -6.15
N ARG A 97 12.33 -6.50 -7.47
CA ARG A 97 12.64 -5.22 -8.12
C ARG A 97 11.52 -4.20 -7.99
N TYR A 98 10.26 -4.66 -7.99
CA TYR A 98 9.10 -3.80 -7.80
C TYR A 98 9.13 -3.12 -6.43
N VAL A 99 9.41 -3.88 -5.37
CA VAL A 99 9.59 -3.32 -4.02
C VAL A 99 10.76 -2.33 -3.99
N ALA A 100 11.92 -2.73 -4.47
CA ALA A 100 13.12 -1.87 -4.48
C ALA A 100 12.95 -0.56 -5.28
N LYS A 101 11.97 -0.49 -6.19
CA LYS A 101 11.68 0.67 -7.05
C LYS A 101 10.29 1.26 -6.79
N PHE A 102 9.69 0.93 -5.66
CA PHE A 102 8.28 1.26 -5.42
C PHE A 102 7.99 2.76 -5.46
N ASP A 103 8.85 3.60 -4.90
CA ASP A 103 8.62 5.06 -4.92
C ASP A 103 8.62 5.64 -6.34
N GLU A 104 9.50 5.14 -7.23
CA GLU A 104 9.52 5.55 -8.64
C GLU A 104 8.24 5.07 -9.37
N LEU A 105 7.85 3.81 -9.16
CA LEU A 105 6.68 3.19 -9.77
C LEU A 105 5.37 3.79 -9.24
N LYS A 106 5.32 4.11 -7.96
CA LYS A 106 4.21 4.82 -7.32
C LYS A 106 3.98 6.20 -7.94
N ALA A 107 5.05 6.94 -8.24
CA ALA A 107 4.93 8.25 -8.85
C ALA A 107 4.30 8.20 -10.26
N THR A 108 4.46 7.09 -10.97
CA THR A 108 3.88 6.86 -12.31
C THR A 108 2.58 6.08 -12.30
N GLY A 109 2.19 5.50 -11.15
CA GLY A 109 1.01 4.67 -11.01
C GLY A 109 1.15 3.26 -11.60
N GLN A 110 2.40 2.80 -11.83
CA GLN A 110 2.66 1.52 -12.46
C GLN A 110 2.58 0.35 -11.47
N GLY A 111 1.78 -0.65 -11.81
CA GLY A 111 1.56 -1.87 -11.05
C GLY A 111 2.02 -3.12 -11.77
N VAL A 112 1.64 -4.28 -11.22
CA VAL A 112 1.96 -5.60 -11.80
C VAL A 112 0.70 -6.47 -11.81
N MET A 113 0.49 -7.21 -12.88
CA MET A 113 -0.55 -8.22 -12.99
C MET A 113 0.08 -9.61 -13.10
N PHE A 114 -0.04 -10.40 -12.04
CA PHE A 114 0.38 -11.79 -12.04
C PHE A 114 -0.75 -12.66 -12.57
N TYR A 115 -0.51 -13.37 -13.67
CA TYR A 115 -1.49 -14.25 -14.31
C TYR A 115 -0.93 -15.66 -14.52
N GLY A 116 -1.79 -16.63 -14.80
CA GLY A 116 -1.43 -18.03 -15.07
C GLY A 116 -2.28 -19.01 -14.27
N ASP A 117 -1.94 -20.31 -14.33
CA ASP A 117 -2.74 -21.39 -13.79
C ASP A 117 -2.95 -21.31 -12.26
N VAL A 118 -4.00 -22.00 -11.80
CA VAL A 118 -4.36 -22.08 -10.38
C VAL A 118 -3.26 -22.76 -9.57
N GLY A 119 -2.90 -22.14 -8.45
CA GLY A 119 -1.94 -22.73 -7.50
C GLY A 119 -0.47 -22.50 -7.84
N THR A 120 -0.12 -21.71 -8.84
CA THR A 120 1.26 -21.39 -9.23
C THR A 120 1.99 -20.41 -8.30
N GLY A 121 1.31 -19.86 -7.29
CA GLY A 121 1.92 -18.97 -6.28
C GLY A 121 1.72 -17.48 -6.52
N LYS A 122 0.81 -17.08 -7.41
CA LYS A 122 0.51 -15.64 -7.71
C LYS A 122 0.18 -14.84 -6.46
N SER A 123 -0.83 -15.29 -5.69
CA SER A 123 -1.27 -14.66 -4.45
C SER A 123 -0.15 -14.61 -3.41
N TYR A 124 0.72 -15.62 -3.39
CA TYR A 124 1.84 -15.70 -2.45
C TYR A 124 2.89 -14.63 -2.75
N ILE A 125 3.26 -14.45 -4.03
CA ILE A 125 4.20 -13.39 -4.45
C ILE A 125 3.59 -12.00 -4.23
N ALA A 126 2.30 -11.82 -4.51
CA ALA A 126 1.61 -10.56 -4.27
C ALA A 126 1.58 -10.20 -2.77
N ALA A 127 1.36 -11.21 -1.89
CA ALA A 127 1.42 -11.03 -0.44
C ALA A 127 2.85 -10.70 0.04
N ALA A 128 3.89 -11.32 -0.53
CA ALA A 128 5.28 -10.97 -0.22
C ALA A 128 5.57 -9.50 -0.53
N ILE A 129 5.17 -9.00 -1.70
CA ILE A 129 5.30 -7.57 -2.05
C ILE A 129 4.58 -6.69 -1.03
N ALA A 130 3.33 -7.04 -0.69
CA ALA A 130 2.52 -6.28 0.25
C ALA A 130 3.18 -6.20 1.64
N ASN A 131 3.68 -7.32 2.16
CA ASN A 131 4.31 -7.39 3.47
C ASN A 131 5.63 -6.61 3.52
N GLU A 132 6.49 -6.72 2.50
CA GLU A 132 7.74 -5.97 2.42
C GLU A 132 7.48 -4.45 2.38
N LEU A 133 6.56 -4.00 1.54
CA LEU A 133 6.21 -2.58 1.48
C LEU A 133 5.60 -2.06 2.78
N MET A 134 4.79 -2.87 3.48
CA MET A 134 4.29 -2.52 4.81
C MET A 134 5.43 -2.44 5.85
N ALA A 135 6.43 -3.31 5.76
CA ALA A 135 7.62 -3.23 6.61
C ALA A 135 8.43 -1.95 6.37
N GLU A 136 8.46 -1.45 5.13
CA GLU A 136 9.05 -0.15 4.75
C GLU A 136 8.12 1.04 5.03
N LEU A 137 7.02 0.81 5.79
CA LEU A 137 6.03 1.82 6.17
C LEU A 137 5.23 2.42 5.00
N HIS A 138 5.08 1.71 3.90
CA HIS A 138 4.10 2.05 2.89
C HIS A 138 2.70 1.56 3.28
N THR A 139 1.69 2.37 2.95
CA THR A 139 0.31 1.99 3.19
C THR A 139 -0.17 1.04 2.08
N VAL A 140 -0.38 -0.21 2.42
CA VAL A 140 -0.82 -1.25 1.50
C VAL A 140 -2.13 -1.87 2.00
N VAL A 141 -3.05 -2.10 1.08
CA VAL A 141 -4.24 -2.91 1.33
C VAL A 141 -4.22 -4.09 0.37
N MET A 142 -4.35 -5.31 0.93
CA MET A 142 -4.54 -6.52 0.14
C MET A 142 -5.95 -7.07 0.41
N THR A 143 -6.70 -7.32 -0.63
CA THR A 143 -8.09 -7.78 -0.57
C THR A 143 -8.43 -8.61 -1.80
N SER A 144 -9.62 -9.16 -1.85
CA SER A 144 -10.17 -9.81 -3.04
C SER A 144 -11.38 -9.03 -3.57
N PHE A 145 -11.76 -9.30 -4.82
CA PHE A 145 -12.95 -8.66 -5.38
C PHE A 145 -14.23 -9.01 -4.64
N PRO A 146 -14.50 -10.27 -4.25
CA PRO A 146 -15.64 -10.60 -3.41
C PRO A 146 -15.72 -9.76 -2.14
N ASN A 147 -14.60 -9.54 -1.47
CA ASN A 147 -14.53 -8.72 -0.26
C ASN A 147 -14.81 -7.23 -0.53
N ILE A 148 -14.38 -6.71 -1.70
CA ILE A 148 -14.72 -5.36 -2.14
C ILE A 148 -16.24 -5.25 -2.35
N LEU A 149 -16.85 -6.25 -2.99
CA LEU A 149 -18.30 -6.27 -3.23
C LEU A 149 -19.09 -6.36 -1.93
N GLU A 150 -18.68 -7.20 -1.00
CA GLU A 150 -19.31 -7.34 0.31
C GLU A 150 -19.31 -6.00 1.06
N ARG A 151 -18.19 -5.30 1.07
CA ARG A 151 -18.09 -3.96 1.67
C ARG A 151 -18.87 -2.89 0.89
N ALA A 152 -19.00 -3.02 -0.43
CA ALA A 152 -19.80 -2.10 -1.25
C ALA A 152 -21.29 -2.23 -0.98
N LEU A 153 -21.75 -3.34 -0.39
CA LEU A 153 -23.14 -3.52 0.06
C LEU A 153 -23.42 -2.85 1.41
N ASP A 154 -22.39 -2.52 2.18
CA ASP A 154 -22.54 -1.70 3.39
C ASP A 154 -23.00 -0.30 2.98
N PHE A 155 -24.06 0.19 3.59
CA PHE A 155 -24.65 1.51 3.30
C PHE A 155 -23.77 2.69 3.73
N ASP A 156 -22.53 2.46 4.18
CA ASP A 156 -21.57 3.52 4.48
C ASP A 156 -20.89 4.00 3.19
N SER A 157 -21.08 5.27 2.86
CA SER A 157 -20.46 5.93 1.69
C SER A 157 -18.92 5.83 1.67
N ASN A 158 -18.30 5.55 2.81
CA ASN A 158 -16.84 5.44 2.99
C ASN A 158 -16.35 3.98 2.98
N SER A 159 -17.24 3.02 2.72
CA SER A 159 -16.91 1.58 2.80
C SER A 159 -15.75 1.16 1.89
N LEU A 160 -15.53 1.86 0.78
CA LEU A 160 -14.43 1.62 -0.19
C LEU A 160 -13.27 2.63 -0.12
N ASP A 161 -13.30 3.59 0.81
CA ASP A 161 -12.26 4.62 0.96
C ASP A 161 -10.84 4.03 1.14
N PHE A 162 -10.75 2.85 1.76
CA PHE A 162 -9.47 2.15 1.94
C PHE A 162 -8.80 1.85 0.60
N ALA A 163 -9.59 1.46 -0.40
CA ALA A 163 -9.09 1.12 -1.73
C ALA A 163 -8.53 2.33 -2.47
N SER A 164 -9.05 3.53 -2.23
CA SER A 164 -8.56 4.77 -2.83
C SER A 164 -7.42 5.43 -2.02
N ARG A 165 -7.36 5.22 -0.69
CA ARG A 165 -6.35 5.88 0.18
C ARG A 165 -5.00 5.18 0.22
N ALA A 166 -4.95 3.85 0.11
CA ALA A 166 -3.70 3.10 0.15
C ALA A 166 -2.72 3.52 -0.95
N GLU A 167 -1.44 3.57 -0.66
CA GLU A 167 -0.38 3.80 -1.66
C GLU A 167 -0.38 2.68 -2.69
N LEU A 168 -0.54 1.42 -2.23
CA LEU A 168 -0.70 0.24 -3.09
C LEU A 168 -1.99 -0.51 -2.75
N LEU A 169 -2.75 -0.89 -3.77
CA LEU A 169 -3.87 -1.81 -3.65
C LEU A 169 -3.48 -3.14 -4.30
N VAL A 170 -3.60 -4.23 -3.55
CA VAL A 170 -3.42 -5.59 -4.07
C VAL A 170 -4.80 -6.25 -4.13
N ILE A 171 -5.22 -6.65 -5.32
CA ILE A 171 -6.48 -7.35 -5.56
C ILE A 171 -6.16 -8.79 -5.95
N ASP A 172 -6.52 -9.71 -5.08
CA ASP A 172 -6.29 -11.14 -5.31
C ASP A 172 -7.45 -11.78 -6.05
N ASP A 173 -7.11 -12.69 -6.96
CA ASP A 173 -8.00 -13.59 -7.71
C ASP A 173 -9.10 -12.88 -8.52
N LEU A 174 -8.70 -11.88 -9.32
CA LEU A 174 -9.59 -11.20 -10.27
C LEU A 174 -10.17 -12.21 -11.27
N GLY A 175 -11.50 -12.18 -11.47
CA GLY A 175 -12.23 -13.09 -12.37
C GLY A 175 -12.78 -14.33 -11.68
N ALA A 176 -12.68 -14.43 -10.33
CA ALA A 176 -13.33 -15.48 -9.54
C ALA A 176 -14.76 -15.10 -9.10
N GLU A 177 -15.13 -13.81 -9.24
CA GLU A 177 -16.42 -13.28 -8.85
C GLU A 177 -17.55 -13.66 -9.81
N ARG A 178 -18.79 -13.62 -9.30
CA ARG A 178 -19.98 -13.78 -10.13
C ARG A 178 -20.13 -12.53 -11.03
N SER A 179 -20.35 -12.75 -12.32
CA SER A 179 -20.54 -11.69 -13.33
C SER A 179 -21.93 -11.03 -13.20
N THR A 180 -22.18 -10.31 -12.12
CA THR A 180 -23.38 -9.48 -11.96
C THR A 180 -23.08 -8.05 -12.42
N ASP A 181 -24.10 -7.32 -12.88
CA ASP A 181 -23.94 -5.91 -13.28
C ASP A 181 -23.39 -5.06 -12.14
N PHE A 182 -23.85 -5.30 -10.90
CA PHE A 182 -23.33 -4.63 -9.71
C PHE A 182 -21.84 -4.93 -9.47
N ALA A 183 -21.43 -6.19 -9.60
CA ALA A 183 -20.02 -6.57 -9.42
C ALA A 183 -19.11 -5.86 -10.44
N LEU A 184 -19.54 -5.83 -11.70
CA LEU A 184 -18.80 -5.14 -12.76
C LEU A 184 -18.72 -3.63 -12.55
N GLU A 185 -19.79 -3.02 -12.07
CA GLU A 185 -19.83 -1.58 -11.76
C GLU A 185 -18.84 -1.24 -10.63
N GLN A 186 -18.83 -2.02 -9.54
CA GLN A 186 -17.91 -1.80 -8.43
C GLN A 186 -16.45 -2.05 -8.85
N MET A 187 -16.20 -3.11 -9.64
CA MET A 187 -14.89 -3.40 -10.22
C MET A 187 -14.39 -2.22 -11.05
N TYR A 188 -15.22 -1.76 -11.98
CA TYR A 188 -14.90 -0.61 -12.82
C TYR A 188 -14.59 0.62 -11.97
N LYS A 189 -15.42 0.92 -10.97
CA LYS A 189 -15.25 2.07 -10.08
C LYS A 189 -13.89 2.03 -9.36
N VAL A 190 -13.54 0.92 -8.71
CA VAL A 190 -12.26 0.80 -7.99
C VAL A 190 -11.06 0.94 -8.92
N ILE A 191 -11.10 0.29 -10.10
CA ILE A 191 -10.01 0.36 -11.06
C ILE A 191 -9.91 1.74 -11.71
N ASP A 192 -11.04 2.37 -12.06
CA ASP A 192 -11.06 3.72 -12.63
C ASP A 192 -10.56 4.78 -11.64
N ASP A 193 -10.94 4.69 -10.37
CA ASP A 193 -10.46 5.58 -9.32
C ASP A 193 -8.94 5.48 -9.15
N ARG A 194 -8.38 4.27 -9.18
CA ARG A 194 -6.93 4.05 -9.11
C ARG A 194 -6.22 4.56 -10.35
N TYR A 195 -6.79 4.31 -11.55
CA TYR A 195 -6.27 4.80 -12.82
C TYR A 195 -6.18 6.32 -12.84
N ARG A 196 -7.29 7.02 -12.50
CA ARG A 196 -7.34 8.49 -12.48
C ARG A 196 -6.44 9.11 -11.43
N SER A 197 -6.32 8.48 -10.27
CA SER A 197 -5.45 8.96 -9.18
C SER A 197 -3.98 8.60 -9.38
N LYS A 198 -3.63 7.87 -10.45
CA LYS A 198 -2.28 7.35 -10.72
C LYS A 198 -1.70 6.59 -9.52
N ARG A 199 -2.52 5.75 -8.90
CA ARG A 199 -2.09 4.91 -7.78
C ARG A 199 -1.92 3.47 -8.24
N PRO A 200 -0.78 2.82 -8.00
CA PRO A 200 -0.51 1.48 -8.50
C PRO A 200 -1.46 0.43 -7.92
N ILE A 201 -1.72 -0.58 -8.75
CA ILE A 201 -2.46 -1.80 -8.38
C ILE A 201 -1.57 -3.00 -8.66
N ILE A 202 -1.57 -3.97 -7.75
CA ILE A 202 -1.14 -5.34 -8.06
C ILE A 202 -2.38 -6.22 -8.17
N LEU A 203 -2.40 -7.04 -9.20
CA LEU A 203 -3.49 -7.98 -9.45
C LEU A 203 -2.96 -9.39 -9.55
N THR A 204 -3.76 -10.34 -9.06
CA THR A 204 -3.59 -11.75 -9.43
C THR A 204 -4.82 -12.24 -10.17
N THR A 205 -4.64 -13.09 -11.16
CA THR A 205 -5.76 -13.64 -11.95
C THR A 205 -5.41 -14.99 -12.55
N ASN A 206 -6.43 -15.82 -12.73
CA ASN A 206 -6.33 -17.07 -13.48
C ASN A 206 -6.72 -16.88 -14.96
N LEU A 207 -7.15 -15.69 -15.35
CA LEU A 207 -7.45 -15.37 -16.75
C LEU A 207 -6.16 -15.26 -17.56
N SER A 208 -6.14 -15.83 -18.77
CA SER A 208 -5.02 -15.64 -19.68
C SER A 208 -5.07 -14.24 -20.33
N LEU A 209 -3.90 -13.73 -20.72
CA LEU A 209 -3.82 -12.45 -21.46
C LEU A 209 -4.65 -12.47 -22.73
N ASP A 210 -4.65 -13.61 -23.43
CA ASP A 210 -5.43 -13.79 -24.65
C ASP A 210 -6.94 -13.70 -24.40
N HIS A 211 -7.42 -14.28 -23.30
CA HIS A 211 -8.82 -14.17 -22.90
C HIS A 211 -9.20 -12.71 -22.63
N MET A 212 -8.38 -11.98 -21.88
CA MET A 212 -8.63 -10.57 -21.56
C MET A 212 -8.58 -9.68 -22.81
N LYS A 213 -7.59 -9.90 -23.72
CA LYS A 213 -7.45 -9.12 -24.97
C LYS A 213 -8.57 -9.39 -25.98
N LYS A 214 -9.11 -10.60 -26.00
CA LYS A 214 -10.18 -11.01 -26.94
C LYS A 214 -11.58 -10.85 -26.35
N CYS A 215 -11.70 -10.24 -25.15
CA CYS A 215 -12.97 -10.05 -24.49
C CYS A 215 -13.87 -9.12 -25.31
N THR A 216 -15.04 -9.61 -25.70
CA THR A 216 -16.03 -8.87 -26.51
C THR A 216 -17.07 -8.12 -25.66
N ASP A 217 -17.20 -8.46 -24.38
CA ASP A 217 -18.06 -7.70 -23.46
C ASP A 217 -17.44 -6.33 -23.19
N ILE A 218 -18.09 -5.28 -23.65
CA ILE A 218 -17.57 -3.91 -23.56
C ILE A 218 -17.32 -3.45 -22.11
N ARG A 219 -18.02 -4.02 -21.12
CA ARG A 219 -17.87 -3.69 -19.72
C ARG A 219 -16.53 -4.21 -19.18
N TYR A 220 -16.21 -5.47 -19.46
CA TYR A 220 -14.93 -6.08 -19.12
C TYR A 220 -13.77 -5.49 -19.95
N SER A 221 -13.98 -5.24 -21.24
CA SER A 221 -12.98 -4.64 -22.12
C SER A 221 -12.45 -3.32 -21.55
N ARG A 222 -13.34 -2.43 -21.09
CA ARG A 222 -12.95 -1.15 -20.46
C ARG A 222 -12.11 -1.34 -19.18
N ILE A 223 -12.38 -2.39 -18.42
CA ILE A 223 -11.60 -2.73 -17.21
C ILE A 223 -10.23 -3.23 -17.63
N PHE A 224 -10.18 -4.18 -18.57
CA PHE A 224 -8.92 -4.78 -19.03
C PHE A 224 -8.00 -3.76 -19.72
N ASP A 225 -8.55 -2.84 -20.50
CA ASP A 225 -7.77 -1.76 -21.14
C ASP A 225 -7.03 -0.93 -20.10
N ARG A 226 -7.71 -0.50 -19.02
CA ARG A 226 -7.05 0.23 -17.91
C ARG A 226 -5.99 -0.61 -17.21
N LEU A 227 -6.29 -1.89 -16.97
CA LEU A 227 -5.34 -2.79 -16.34
C LEU A 227 -4.09 -3.01 -17.18
N PHE A 228 -4.22 -3.08 -18.52
CA PHE A 228 -3.07 -3.19 -19.42
C PHE A 228 -2.23 -1.91 -19.47
N GLU A 229 -2.83 -0.74 -19.28
CA GLU A 229 -2.08 0.52 -19.16
C GLU A 229 -1.37 0.64 -17.80
N MET A 230 -2.02 0.20 -16.72
CA MET A 230 -1.50 0.36 -15.35
C MET A 230 -0.53 -0.73 -14.94
N CYS A 231 -0.70 -1.96 -15.44
CA CYS A 231 -0.06 -3.14 -14.88
C CYS A 231 0.84 -3.84 -15.89
N TYR A 232 2.09 -4.08 -15.50
CA TYR A 232 2.99 -4.93 -16.26
C TYR A 232 2.59 -6.41 -16.08
N PRO A 233 2.26 -7.16 -17.15
CA PRO A 233 1.83 -8.54 -17.04
C PRO A 233 3.01 -9.48 -16.82
N VAL A 234 2.88 -10.37 -15.84
CA VAL A 234 3.87 -11.36 -15.45
C VAL A 234 3.22 -12.73 -15.33
N GLU A 235 3.64 -13.65 -16.17
CA GLU A 235 3.13 -15.01 -16.15
C GLU A 235 3.83 -15.86 -15.08
N LEU A 236 3.02 -16.66 -14.35
CA LEU A 236 3.49 -17.72 -13.48
C LEU A 236 3.03 -19.05 -14.05
N THR A 237 4.00 -19.93 -14.29
CA THR A 237 3.78 -21.28 -14.81
C THR A 237 4.21 -22.33 -13.79
N GLY A 238 3.94 -23.59 -14.07
CA GLY A 238 4.43 -24.72 -13.28
C GLY A 238 3.36 -25.44 -12.48
N LEU A 239 3.81 -26.41 -11.68
CA LEU A 239 2.93 -27.27 -10.90
C LEU A 239 2.28 -26.51 -9.72
N SER A 240 1.03 -26.86 -9.46
CA SER A 240 0.28 -26.29 -8.33
C SER A 240 0.92 -26.64 -6.99
N TRP A 241 1.31 -25.60 -6.23
CA TRP A 241 1.78 -25.73 -4.85
C TRP A 241 0.75 -26.35 -3.93
N ARG A 242 -0.55 -26.08 -4.15
CA ARG A 242 -1.65 -26.67 -3.38
C ARG A 242 -1.70 -28.19 -3.57
N LYS A 243 -1.49 -28.67 -4.81
CA LYS A 243 -1.42 -30.12 -5.08
C LYS A 243 -0.19 -30.76 -4.41
N ARG A 244 0.97 -30.11 -4.47
CA ARG A 244 2.19 -30.58 -3.78
C ARG A 244 2.00 -30.67 -2.26
N SER A 245 1.44 -29.62 -1.64
CA SER A 245 1.14 -29.63 -0.20
C SER A 245 0.13 -30.71 0.17
N ALA A 246 -0.91 -30.90 -0.64
CA ALA A 246 -1.91 -31.96 -0.39
C ALA A 246 -1.28 -33.34 -0.38
N VAL A 247 -0.41 -33.65 -1.34
CA VAL A 247 0.30 -34.96 -1.39
C VAL A 247 1.14 -35.16 -0.12
N ARG A 248 1.92 -34.16 0.31
CA ARG A 248 2.70 -34.25 1.56
C ARG A 248 1.81 -34.48 2.78
N GLN A 249 0.71 -33.74 2.89
CA GLN A 249 -0.25 -33.91 3.99
C GLN A 249 -0.92 -35.29 3.98
N PHE A 250 -1.24 -35.82 2.80
CA PHE A 250 -1.78 -37.20 2.70
C PHE A 250 -0.77 -38.24 3.14
N ASP A 251 0.50 -38.11 2.77
CA ASP A 251 1.56 -39.02 3.20
C ASP A 251 1.81 -38.95 4.72
N GLU A 252 1.75 -37.76 5.31
CA GLU A 252 1.82 -37.58 6.76
C GLU A 252 0.61 -38.19 7.49
N MET A 253 -0.61 -37.97 6.97
CA MET A 253 -1.83 -38.54 7.52
C MET A 253 -1.84 -40.06 7.44
N LYS A 254 -1.38 -40.66 6.31
CA LYS A 254 -1.23 -42.12 6.20
C LYS A 254 -0.34 -42.66 7.30
N LYS A 255 0.81 -42.04 7.52
CA LYS A 255 1.73 -42.45 8.61
C LYS A 255 1.09 -42.34 9.99
N LEU A 256 0.32 -41.29 10.26
CA LEU A 256 -0.36 -41.08 11.55
C LEU A 256 -1.54 -42.04 11.75
N LEU A 257 -2.23 -42.42 10.69
CA LEU A 257 -3.37 -43.37 10.73
C LEU A 257 -2.92 -44.83 10.66
N GLY A 258 -1.63 -45.10 10.40
CA GLY A 258 -1.09 -46.45 10.34
C GLY A 258 -1.45 -47.22 9.07
N GLU A 259 -1.71 -46.48 7.94
CA GLU A 259 -1.95 -47.06 6.62
C GLU A 259 -0.64 -47.23 5.81
#